data_6b0c549c3073bd3a57315ebed7877846
#
_entry.id   6b0c549c3073bd3a57315ebed7877846
#
_cell.length_a   1.000
_cell.length_b   1.000
_cell.length_c   1.000
_cell.angle_alpha   90.00
_cell.angle_beta   90.00
_cell.angle_gamma   90.00
#
_symmetry.space_group_name_H-M   'P 1'
#
loop_
_entity.id
_entity.type
_entity.pdbx_description
1 polymer ?
#
loop_
_entity_poly.entity_id
_entity_poly.type
_entity_poly.pdbx_seq_one_letter_code
_entity_poly.pdbx_strand_id
1 'polypeptide(L)'
;MEDFILRALAASLGVSVIAGSLGCFVIWKRLSYFSDSISHSALLGVALGLTTGLGINLGLVIVGALFAILIVVLQQKGFWSNDAILGIFSHIALSVGIVVLAFVGDRNTDYFAYLFGDILSINNQDIFWIFSVMAAVVAILVMNWRKLLLLTLNEELARAEGLNKVAYELLFMFLIALAVSVSVQIVGVLLITSLLIIPPAIARVYSRSPLSMIFSSIVVSVVSVLLGLFSSIHFDIATGPAIVITLGIFFFIAQLLPNKS
;
A
#
# COMPACT_ATOMS: atom_id res chain seq x y z
N MET A 1 -26.29 -9.46 -9.35
CA MET A 1 -25.90 -8.63 -8.16
C MET A 1 -24.88 -9.34 -7.26
N GLU A 2 -24.94 -10.66 -7.14
CA GLU A 2 -24.00 -11.41 -6.26
C GLU A 2 -22.56 -11.48 -6.79
N ASP A 3 -22.36 -11.63 -8.09
CA ASP A 3 -21.03 -11.84 -8.68
C ASP A 3 -20.04 -10.64 -8.52
N PHE A 4 -20.54 -9.40 -8.59
CA PHE A 4 -19.65 -8.24 -8.41
C PHE A 4 -19.25 -8.04 -6.94
N ILE A 5 -20.17 -8.32 -6.00
CA ILE A 5 -19.88 -8.26 -4.56
C ILE A 5 -18.85 -9.34 -4.19
N LEU A 6 -18.98 -10.54 -4.72
CA LEU A 6 -18.01 -11.62 -4.49
C LEU A 6 -16.62 -11.25 -5.04
N ARG A 7 -16.56 -10.64 -6.23
CA ARG A 7 -15.29 -10.15 -6.80
C ARG A 7 -14.68 -9.03 -5.97
N ALA A 8 -15.48 -8.07 -5.57
CA ALA A 8 -15.04 -6.98 -4.68
C ALA A 8 -14.49 -7.50 -3.34
N LEU A 9 -15.18 -8.46 -2.73
CA LEU A 9 -14.72 -9.13 -1.51
C LEU A 9 -13.41 -9.89 -1.74
N ALA A 10 -13.31 -10.71 -2.77
CA ALA A 10 -12.10 -11.48 -3.06
C ALA A 10 -10.90 -10.57 -3.28
N ALA A 11 -11.05 -9.53 -4.09
CA ALA A 11 -9.99 -8.55 -4.35
C ALA A 11 -9.57 -7.82 -3.08
N SER A 12 -10.52 -7.32 -2.30
CA SER A 12 -10.26 -6.61 -1.05
C SER A 12 -9.60 -7.50 0.01
N LEU A 13 -9.93 -8.79 0.07
CA LEU A 13 -9.26 -9.76 0.92
C LEU A 13 -7.80 -9.96 0.51
N GLY A 14 -7.51 -10.09 -0.79
CA GLY A 14 -6.16 -10.15 -1.31
C GLY A 14 -5.33 -8.93 -0.94
N VAL A 15 -5.89 -7.73 -1.14
CA VAL A 15 -5.25 -6.45 -0.76
C VAL A 15 -5.04 -6.38 0.75
N SER A 16 -6.00 -6.84 1.57
CA SER A 16 -5.88 -6.84 3.04
C SER A 16 -4.71 -7.70 3.53
N VAL A 17 -4.47 -8.85 2.91
CA VAL A 17 -3.33 -9.72 3.24
C VAL A 17 -2.01 -9.05 2.87
N ILE A 18 -1.91 -8.47 1.67
CA ILE A 18 -0.73 -7.72 1.23
C ILE A 18 -0.45 -6.56 2.18
N ALA A 19 -1.45 -5.69 2.38
CA ALA A 19 -1.32 -4.48 3.17
C ALA A 19 -1.06 -4.78 4.64
N GLY A 20 -1.75 -5.75 5.25
CA GLY A 20 -1.55 -6.15 6.64
C GLY A 20 -0.16 -6.71 6.91
N SER A 21 0.40 -7.49 5.97
CA SER A 21 1.74 -8.07 6.11
C SER A 21 2.86 -7.04 5.87
N LEU A 22 2.82 -6.28 4.78
CA LEU A 22 3.81 -5.24 4.47
C LEU A 22 3.72 -4.07 5.46
N GLY A 23 2.51 -3.69 5.86
CA GLY A 23 2.26 -2.57 6.74
C GLY A 23 2.92 -2.71 8.12
N CYS A 24 3.07 -3.93 8.64
CA CYS A 24 3.85 -4.15 9.87
C CYS A 24 5.30 -3.68 9.72
N PHE A 25 5.94 -4.00 8.61
CA PHE A 25 7.30 -3.50 8.33
C PHE A 25 7.32 -2.00 8.06
N VAL A 26 6.27 -1.44 7.43
CA VAL A 26 6.12 0.02 7.25
C VAL A 26 6.13 0.73 8.60
N ILE A 27 5.36 0.23 9.58
CA ILE A 27 5.31 0.79 10.94
C ILE A 27 6.64 0.59 11.69
N TRP A 28 7.25 -0.60 11.63
CA TRP A 28 8.53 -0.86 12.30
C TRP A 28 9.67 -0.01 11.75
N LYS A 29 9.72 0.19 10.43
CA LYS A 29 10.74 1.02 9.76
C LYS A 29 10.41 2.52 9.75
N ARG A 30 9.26 2.93 10.29
CA ARG A 30 8.76 4.32 10.27
C ARG A 30 8.65 4.90 8.85
N LEU A 31 8.20 4.09 7.91
CA LEU A 31 8.07 4.44 6.50
C LEU A 31 6.62 4.75 6.08
N SER A 32 5.78 5.25 6.99
CA SER A 32 4.36 5.54 6.69
C SER A 32 4.21 6.55 5.54
N TYR A 33 5.04 7.58 5.50
CA TYR A 33 5.05 8.53 4.39
C TYR A 33 5.50 7.93 3.05
N PHE A 34 6.27 6.83 3.06
CA PHE A 34 6.69 6.17 1.83
C PHE A 34 5.51 5.54 1.09
N SER A 35 4.60 4.87 1.82
CA SER A 35 3.39 4.29 1.24
C SER A 35 2.50 5.37 0.60
N ASP A 36 2.35 6.51 1.30
CA ASP A 36 1.59 7.64 0.81
C ASP A 36 2.24 8.26 -0.45
N SER A 37 3.55 8.47 -0.41
CA SER A 37 4.33 9.03 -1.53
C SER A 37 4.24 8.17 -2.79
N ILE A 38 4.37 6.84 -2.67
CA ILE A 38 4.21 5.92 -3.82
C ILE A 38 2.78 5.98 -4.34
N SER A 39 1.79 6.03 -3.48
CA SER A 39 0.39 6.10 -3.89
C SER A 39 0.08 7.38 -4.68
N HIS A 40 0.64 8.51 -4.28
CA HIS A 40 0.54 9.76 -5.05
C HIS A 40 1.29 9.69 -6.39
N SER A 41 2.43 8.98 -6.44
CA SER A 41 3.16 8.76 -7.69
C SER A 41 2.41 7.85 -8.69
N ALA A 42 1.38 7.15 -8.23
CA ALA A 42 0.56 6.30 -9.09
C ALA A 42 -0.10 7.07 -10.24
N LEU A 43 -0.52 8.33 -10.03
CA LEU A 43 -1.06 9.14 -11.12
C LEU A 43 -0.04 9.38 -12.23
N LEU A 44 1.23 9.57 -11.88
CA LEU A 44 2.31 9.61 -12.87
C LEU A 44 2.48 8.27 -13.59
N GLY A 45 2.29 7.15 -12.88
CA GLY A 45 2.28 5.81 -13.46
C GLY A 45 1.16 5.59 -14.47
N VAL A 46 -0.06 6.04 -14.13
CA VAL A 46 -1.20 6.03 -15.06
C VAL A 46 -0.88 6.86 -16.29
N ALA A 47 -0.36 8.09 -16.11
CA ALA A 47 0.03 8.96 -17.19
C ALA A 47 1.07 8.32 -18.11
N LEU A 48 2.10 7.69 -17.56
CA LEU A 48 3.12 6.95 -18.32
C LEU A 48 2.51 5.78 -19.11
N GLY A 49 1.65 4.98 -18.47
CA GLY A 49 1.01 3.85 -19.12
C GLY A 49 0.14 4.25 -20.32
N LEU A 50 -0.58 5.36 -20.22
CA LEU A 50 -1.42 5.90 -21.28
C LEU A 50 -0.58 6.52 -22.41
N THR A 51 0.45 7.30 -22.08
CA THR A 51 1.30 7.98 -23.08
C THR A 51 2.14 7.03 -23.92
N THR A 52 2.64 5.96 -23.28
CA THR A 52 3.53 4.99 -23.94
C THR A 52 2.81 3.83 -24.61
N GLY A 53 1.51 3.65 -24.33
CA GLY A 53 0.74 2.49 -24.79
C GLY A 53 1.12 1.16 -24.11
N LEU A 54 1.97 1.18 -23.07
CA LEU A 54 2.37 -0.02 -22.32
C LEU A 54 1.27 -0.58 -21.43
N GLY A 55 0.19 0.20 -21.24
CA GLY A 55 -0.88 -0.13 -20.31
C GLY A 55 -0.64 0.39 -18.89
N ILE A 56 -1.73 0.66 -18.20
CA ILE A 56 -1.71 1.34 -16.89
C ILE A 56 -0.95 0.51 -15.84
N ASN A 57 -1.17 -0.81 -15.80
CA ASN A 57 -0.50 -1.71 -14.83
C ASN A 57 1.03 -1.64 -14.91
N LEU A 58 1.59 -1.71 -16.13
CA LEU A 58 3.03 -1.60 -16.32
C LEU A 58 3.55 -0.20 -16.00
N GLY A 59 2.81 0.84 -16.37
CA GLY A 59 3.15 2.22 -16.03
C GLY A 59 3.26 2.44 -14.52
N LEU A 60 2.30 1.92 -13.75
CA LEU A 60 2.30 1.97 -12.28
C LEU A 60 3.52 1.25 -11.67
N VAL A 61 3.81 0.05 -12.14
CA VAL A 61 4.96 -0.74 -11.65
C VAL A 61 6.29 -0.06 -11.97
N ILE A 62 6.44 0.46 -13.20
CA ILE A 62 7.66 1.16 -13.63
C ILE A 62 7.89 2.41 -12.80
N VAL A 63 6.87 3.28 -12.67
CA VAL A 63 7.00 4.51 -11.87
C VAL A 63 7.24 4.19 -10.41
N GLY A 64 6.53 3.20 -9.83
CA GLY A 64 6.76 2.76 -8.46
C GLY A 64 8.18 2.25 -8.22
N ALA A 65 8.73 1.46 -9.15
CA ALA A 65 10.10 0.97 -9.08
C ALA A 65 11.14 2.09 -9.20
N LEU A 66 10.95 3.01 -10.15
CA LEU A 66 11.82 4.18 -10.32
C LEU A 66 11.77 5.08 -9.07
N PHE A 67 10.59 5.28 -8.51
CA PHE A 67 10.40 6.04 -7.28
C PHE A 67 11.14 5.39 -6.09
N ALA A 68 11.02 4.08 -5.93
CA ALA A 68 11.74 3.33 -4.90
C ALA A 68 13.27 3.48 -5.03
N ILE A 69 13.80 3.34 -6.25
CA ILE A 69 15.24 3.51 -6.52
C ILE A 69 15.69 4.94 -6.19
N LEU A 70 14.93 5.94 -6.67
CA LEU A 70 15.25 7.34 -6.48
C LEU A 70 15.30 7.71 -4.99
N ILE A 71 14.31 7.25 -4.21
CA ILE A 71 14.27 7.49 -2.76
C ILE A 71 15.49 6.87 -2.07
N VAL A 72 15.82 5.60 -2.34
CA VAL A 72 16.97 4.95 -1.72
C VAL A 72 18.28 5.68 -2.05
N VAL A 73 18.47 6.08 -3.31
CA VAL A 73 19.67 6.81 -3.74
C VAL A 73 19.79 8.17 -3.03
N LEU A 74 18.68 8.89 -2.87
CA LEU A 74 18.68 10.20 -2.19
C LEU A 74 18.88 10.09 -0.68
N GLN A 75 18.28 9.08 -0.05
CA GLN A 75 18.47 8.80 1.37
C GLN A 75 19.94 8.52 1.72
N GLN A 76 20.68 7.84 0.81
CA GLN A 76 22.11 7.58 1.02
C GLN A 76 22.97 8.85 1.01
N LYS A 77 22.54 9.93 0.35
CA LYS A 77 23.29 11.21 0.34
C LYS A 77 23.22 11.96 1.66
N GLY A 78 22.27 11.66 2.52
CA GLY A 78 22.19 12.17 3.90
C GLY A 78 21.92 13.68 4.06
N PHE A 79 21.63 14.42 2.97
CA PHE A 79 21.40 15.87 3.04
C PHE A 79 20.04 16.25 3.62
N TRP A 80 19.04 15.38 3.47
CA TRP A 80 17.66 15.65 3.82
C TRP A 80 17.07 14.56 4.71
N SER A 81 16.10 14.91 5.54
CA SER A 81 15.34 13.91 6.27
C SER A 81 14.53 13.03 5.30
N ASN A 82 14.29 11.77 5.67
CA ASN A 82 13.50 10.87 4.86
C ASN A 82 12.11 11.44 4.56
N ASP A 83 11.48 12.07 5.55
CA ASP A 83 10.14 12.66 5.40
C ASP A 83 10.14 13.83 4.41
N ALA A 84 11.21 14.67 4.42
CA ALA A 84 11.34 15.78 3.46
C ALA A 84 11.48 15.28 2.02
N ILE A 85 12.33 14.26 1.78
CA ILE A 85 12.48 13.64 0.46
C ILE A 85 11.14 13.09 -0.01
N LEU A 86 10.47 12.30 0.82
CA LEU A 86 9.20 11.67 0.49
C LEU A 86 8.12 12.69 0.18
N GLY A 87 7.98 13.75 0.99
CA GLY A 87 7.02 14.82 0.76
C GLY A 87 7.27 15.57 -0.55
N ILE A 88 8.51 15.99 -0.81
CA ILE A 88 8.87 16.72 -2.03
C ILE A 88 8.54 15.88 -3.27
N PHE A 89 8.99 14.64 -3.31
CA PHE A 89 8.78 13.78 -4.48
C PHE A 89 7.32 13.35 -4.66
N SER A 90 6.57 13.17 -3.58
CA SER A 90 5.14 12.90 -3.62
C SER A 90 4.39 14.01 -4.36
N HIS A 91 4.60 15.25 -3.95
CA HIS A 91 3.92 16.40 -4.56
C HIS A 91 4.36 16.67 -6.00
N ILE A 92 5.65 16.49 -6.32
CA ILE A 92 6.15 16.63 -7.68
C ILE A 92 5.53 15.54 -8.58
N ALA A 93 5.57 14.27 -8.16
CA ALA A 93 5.04 13.16 -8.95
C ALA A 93 3.52 13.31 -9.20
N LEU A 94 2.77 13.69 -8.16
CA LEU A 94 1.35 13.97 -8.26
C LEU A 94 1.08 15.09 -9.26
N SER A 95 1.78 16.23 -9.13
CA SER A 95 1.60 17.39 -9.98
C SER A 95 1.94 17.09 -11.44
N VAL A 96 3.07 16.42 -11.69
CA VAL A 96 3.46 16.01 -13.04
C VAL A 96 2.45 15.02 -13.62
N GLY A 97 2.00 14.04 -12.82
CA GLY A 97 0.98 13.08 -13.24
C GLY A 97 -0.32 13.79 -13.69
N ILE A 98 -0.84 14.72 -12.89
CA ILE A 98 -2.06 15.46 -13.22
C ILE A 98 -1.86 16.29 -14.50
N VAL A 99 -0.74 17.00 -14.63
CA VAL A 99 -0.46 17.82 -15.81
C VAL A 99 -0.36 16.98 -17.08
N VAL A 100 0.37 15.86 -17.03
CA VAL A 100 0.50 14.94 -18.17
C VAL A 100 -0.86 14.37 -18.55
N LEU A 101 -1.66 13.92 -17.58
CA LEU A 101 -3.01 13.42 -17.83
C LEU A 101 -3.93 14.47 -18.45
N ALA A 102 -3.80 15.74 -18.06
CA ALA A 102 -4.58 16.83 -18.65
C ALA A 102 -4.25 17.06 -20.15
N PHE A 103 -3.01 16.74 -20.59
CA PHE A 103 -2.62 16.87 -22.00
C PHE A 103 -2.95 15.62 -22.84
N VAL A 104 -2.88 14.44 -22.26
CA VAL A 104 -2.95 13.17 -22.99
C VAL A 104 -4.31 12.49 -22.83
N GLY A 105 -4.97 12.78 -21.73
CA GLY A 105 -6.20 12.14 -21.38
C GLY A 105 -7.39 12.59 -22.19
N ASP A 106 -8.30 11.64 -22.42
CA ASP A 106 -9.61 11.96 -23.00
C ASP A 106 -10.42 12.79 -22.00
N ARG A 107 -11.11 13.84 -22.47
CA ARG A 107 -11.94 14.73 -21.61
C ARG A 107 -13.03 13.98 -20.82
N ASN A 108 -13.34 12.75 -21.21
CA ASN A 108 -14.35 11.91 -20.57
C ASN A 108 -13.77 10.94 -19.53
N THR A 109 -12.44 10.87 -19.33
CA THR A 109 -11.83 9.97 -18.38
C THR A 109 -11.78 10.63 -17.01
N ASP A 110 -12.47 10.06 -16.05
CA ASP A 110 -12.41 10.52 -14.64
C ASP A 110 -11.14 10.00 -13.96
N TYR A 111 -10.10 10.86 -13.96
CA TYR A 111 -8.82 10.54 -13.32
C TYR A 111 -8.93 10.51 -11.78
N PHE A 112 -9.96 11.16 -11.21
CA PHE A 112 -10.23 11.09 -9.77
C PHE A 112 -10.68 9.70 -9.34
N ALA A 113 -11.21 8.88 -10.26
CA ALA A 113 -11.53 7.48 -9.97
C ALA A 113 -10.31 6.69 -9.46
N TYR A 114 -9.09 7.02 -9.92
CA TYR A 114 -7.87 6.38 -9.40
C TYR A 114 -7.53 6.79 -7.97
N LEU A 115 -7.98 7.94 -7.49
CA LEU A 115 -7.76 8.38 -6.11
C LEU A 115 -8.68 7.64 -5.13
N PHE A 116 -9.92 7.40 -5.54
CA PHE A 116 -10.93 6.77 -4.69
C PHE A 116 -11.09 5.27 -4.94
N GLY A 117 -10.63 4.80 -6.10
CA GLY A 117 -10.83 3.43 -6.57
C GLY A 117 -12.26 3.15 -7.01
N ASP A 118 -12.43 2.08 -7.75
CA ASP A 118 -13.74 1.54 -8.09
C ASP A 118 -13.78 0.03 -7.83
N ILE A 119 -14.02 -0.32 -6.57
CA ILE A 119 -14.08 -1.72 -6.13
C ILE A 119 -15.20 -2.49 -6.86
N LEU A 120 -16.20 -1.80 -7.39
CA LEU A 120 -17.35 -2.44 -8.03
C LEU A 120 -17.12 -2.77 -9.50
N SER A 121 -16.09 -2.18 -10.14
CA SER A 121 -15.74 -2.42 -11.56
C SER A 121 -14.76 -3.59 -11.77
N ILE A 122 -14.40 -4.32 -10.71
CA ILE A 122 -13.37 -5.37 -10.73
C ILE A 122 -13.78 -6.52 -11.65
N ASN A 123 -12.88 -6.88 -12.56
CA ASN A 123 -12.99 -8.04 -13.42
C ASN A 123 -12.17 -9.24 -12.92
N ASN A 124 -12.34 -10.41 -13.56
CA ASN A 124 -11.63 -11.63 -13.16
C ASN A 124 -10.11 -11.54 -13.38
N GLN A 125 -9.66 -10.73 -14.33
CA GLN A 125 -8.24 -10.54 -14.60
C GLN A 125 -7.58 -9.73 -13.48
N ASP A 126 -8.28 -8.74 -12.92
CA ASP A 126 -7.79 -7.96 -11.78
C ASP A 126 -7.65 -8.85 -10.55
N ILE A 127 -8.59 -9.75 -10.29
CA ILE A 127 -8.50 -10.73 -9.20
C ILE A 127 -7.27 -11.61 -9.39
N PHE A 128 -7.03 -12.12 -10.60
CA PHE A 128 -5.85 -12.94 -10.89
C PHE A 128 -4.55 -12.17 -10.61
N TRP A 129 -4.46 -10.90 -11.01
CA TRP A 129 -3.31 -10.05 -10.75
C TRP A 129 -3.10 -9.81 -9.25
N ILE A 130 -4.16 -9.49 -8.49
CA ILE A 130 -4.08 -9.29 -7.04
C ILE A 130 -3.54 -10.54 -6.34
N PHE A 131 -4.13 -11.71 -6.62
CA PHE A 131 -3.70 -12.95 -5.97
C PHE A 131 -2.30 -13.39 -6.40
N SER A 132 -1.89 -13.13 -7.64
CA SER A 132 -0.54 -13.38 -8.11
C SER A 132 0.47 -12.49 -7.37
N VAL A 133 0.19 -11.19 -7.23
CA VAL A 133 1.04 -10.27 -6.49
C VAL A 133 1.02 -10.59 -5.00
N MET A 134 -0.14 -10.94 -4.43
CA MET A 134 -0.23 -11.38 -3.04
C MET A 134 0.66 -12.59 -2.78
N ALA A 135 0.59 -13.61 -3.63
CA ALA A 135 1.41 -14.80 -3.50
C ALA A 135 2.91 -14.48 -3.60
N ALA A 136 3.29 -13.63 -4.57
CA ALA A 136 4.67 -13.18 -4.74
C ALA A 136 5.18 -12.38 -3.53
N VAL A 137 4.42 -11.40 -3.06
CA VAL A 137 4.77 -10.57 -1.90
C VAL A 137 4.92 -11.42 -0.66
N VAL A 138 3.94 -12.27 -0.35
CA VAL A 138 3.99 -13.16 0.81
C VAL A 138 5.16 -14.14 0.73
N ALA A 139 5.38 -14.75 -0.43
CA ALA A 139 6.51 -15.66 -0.63
C ALA A 139 7.86 -14.96 -0.41
N ILE A 140 8.07 -13.78 -0.99
CA ILE A 140 9.31 -13.00 -0.83
C ILE A 140 9.49 -12.57 0.63
N LEU A 141 8.43 -12.13 1.31
CA LEU A 141 8.47 -11.77 2.73
C LEU A 141 8.85 -12.97 3.61
N VAL A 142 8.25 -14.14 3.38
CA VAL A 142 8.54 -15.36 4.12
C VAL A 142 9.98 -15.81 3.87
N MET A 143 10.44 -15.85 2.63
CA MET A 143 11.81 -16.23 2.27
C MET A 143 12.87 -15.30 2.87
N ASN A 144 12.57 -14.01 3.00
CA ASN A 144 13.49 -13.01 3.51
C ASN A 144 13.15 -12.56 4.95
N TRP A 145 12.23 -13.25 5.63
CA TRP A 145 11.69 -12.87 6.94
C TRP A 145 12.77 -12.51 7.96
N ARG A 146 13.70 -13.43 8.21
CA ARG A 146 14.77 -13.24 9.22
C ARG A 146 15.66 -12.04 8.87
N LYS A 147 16.01 -11.87 7.59
CA LYS A 147 16.90 -10.81 7.10
C LYS A 147 16.23 -9.44 7.18
N LEU A 148 14.97 -9.34 6.74
CA LEU A 148 14.17 -8.11 6.84
C LEU A 148 13.93 -7.71 8.29
N LEU A 149 13.60 -8.68 9.15
CA LEU A 149 13.37 -8.44 10.57
C LEU A 149 14.66 -7.98 11.27
N LEU A 150 15.80 -8.64 11.01
CA LEU A 150 17.09 -8.27 11.56
C LEU A 150 17.49 -6.84 11.18
N LEU A 151 17.38 -6.48 9.89
CA LEU A 151 17.64 -5.12 9.39
C LEU A 151 16.70 -4.08 10.00
N THR A 152 15.52 -4.49 10.42
CA THR A 152 14.54 -3.59 11.05
C THR A 152 14.82 -3.37 12.53
N LEU A 153 15.31 -4.41 13.23
CA LEU A 153 15.57 -4.36 14.67
C LEU A 153 16.97 -3.84 15.01
N ASN A 154 17.99 -4.25 14.26
CA ASN A 154 19.38 -3.86 14.51
C ASN A 154 20.19 -3.88 13.21
N GLU A 155 20.38 -2.68 12.65
CA GLU A 155 21.11 -2.49 11.39
C GLU A 155 22.61 -2.84 11.52
N GLU A 156 23.22 -2.56 12.67
CA GLU A 156 24.64 -2.84 12.89
C GLU A 156 24.89 -4.36 12.92
N LEU A 157 24.04 -5.10 13.61
CA LEU A 157 24.11 -6.56 13.64
C LEU A 157 23.87 -7.17 12.24
N ALA A 158 22.92 -6.63 11.49
CA ALA A 158 22.66 -7.07 10.12
C ALA A 158 23.88 -6.87 9.20
N ARG A 159 24.57 -5.73 9.35
CA ARG A 159 25.83 -5.46 8.63
C ARG A 159 26.95 -6.41 9.06
N ALA A 160 27.06 -6.71 10.35
CA ALA A 160 28.04 -7.67 10.87
C ALA A 160 27.81 -9.09 10.33
N GLU A 161 26.54 -9.46 10.08
CA GLU A 161 26.18 -10.71 9.39
C GLU A 161 26.35 -10.65 7.85
N GLY A 162 26.90 -9.57 7.31
CA GLY A 162 27.17 -9.42 5.86
C GLY A 162 25.94 -9.10 5.01
N LEU A 163 24.82 -8.67 5.60
CA LEU A 163 23.63 -8.28 4.85
C LEU A 163 23.82 -6.94 4.15
N ASN A 164 23.51 -6.89 2.86
CA ASN A 164 23.52 -5.65 2.10
C ASN A 164 22.24 -4.84 2.39
N LYS A 165 22.35 -3.83 3.29
CA LYS A 165 21.24 -2.94 3.66
C LYS A 165 20.49 -2.39 2.44
N VAL A 166 21.25 -1.84 1.47
CA VAL A 166 20.67 -1.18 0.28
C VAL A 166 19.82 -2.14 -0.53
N ALA A 167 20.31 -3.37 -0.75
CA ALA A 167 19.57 -4.37 -1.51
C ALA A 167 18.24 -4.75 -0.84
N TYR A 168 18.23 -4.91 0.49
CA TYR A 168 17.00 -5.24 1.22
C TYR A 168 16.06 -4.05 1.39
N GLU A 169 16.57 -2.83 1.46
CA GLU A 169 15.74 -1.62 1.41
C GLU A 169 15.06 -1.47 0.05
N LEU A 170 15.81 -1.62 -1.03
CA LEU A 170 15.26 -1.63 -2.39
C LEU A 170 14.21 -2.74 -2.58
N LEU A 171 14.52 -3.95 -2.13
CA LEU A 171 13.58 -5.07 -2.17
C LEU A 171 12.27 -4.71 -1.46
N PHE A 172 12.35 -4.19 -0.23
CA PHE A 172 11.18 -3.85 0.56
C PHE A 172 10.37 -2.70 -0.06
N MET A 173 11.03 -1.64 -0.50
CA MET A 173 10.38 -0.52 -1.17
C MET A 173 9.72 -0.95 -2.50
N PHE A 174 10.37 -1.86 -3.24
CA PHE A 174 9.79 -2.44 -4.46
C PHE A 174 8.55 -3.29 -4.16
N LEU A 175 8.54 -4.06 -3.07
CA LEU A 175 7.35 -4.82 -2.65
C LEU A 175 6.18 -3.91 -2.31
N ILE A 176 6.42 -2.77 -1.64
CA ILE A 176 5.38 -1.77 -1.38
C ILE A 176 4.90 -1.16 -2.70
N ALA A 177 5.82 -0.77 -3.60
CA ALA A 177 5.47 -0.21 -4.89
C ALA A 177 4.60 -1.18 -5.71
N LEU A 178 4.95 -2.45 -5.73
CA LEU A 178 4.18 -3.50 -6.40
C LEU A 178 2.79 -3.67 -5.77
N ALA A 179 2.71 -3.70 -4.45
CA ALA A 179 1.45 -3.79 -3.71
C ALA A 179 0.53 -2.61 -4.03
N VAL A 180 1.07 -1.38 -3.98
CA VAL A 180 0.32 -0.16 -4.29
C VAL A 180 -0.12 -0.15 -5.75
N SER A 181 0.78 -0.50 -6.70
CA SER A 181 0.48 -0.50 -8.13
C SER A 181 -0.72 -1.37 -8.50
N VAL A 182 -0.81 -2.57 -7.90
CA VAL A 182 -1.94 -3.48 -8.14
C VAL A 182 -3.20 -3.04 -7.42
N SER A 183 -3.06 -2.42 -6.25
CA SER A 183 -4.21 -2.07 -5.40
C SER A 183 -4.86 -0.75 -5.80
N VAL A 184 -4.08 0.23 -6.31
CA VAL A 184 -4.57 1.60 -6.58
C VAL A 184 -5.75 1.63 -7.53
N GLN A 185 -5.73 0.83 -8.58
CA GLN A 185 -6.83 0.82 -9.57
C GLN A 185 -8.14 0.30 -8.99
N ILE A 186 -8.05 -0.55 -7.97
CA ILE A 186 -9.18 -1.30 -7.41
C ILE A 186 -9.72 -0.60 -6.17
N VAL A 187 -8.84 -0.33 -5.22
CA VAL A 187 -9.25 0.23 -3.92
C VAL A 187 -8.94 1.72 -3.79
N GLY A 188 -8.21 2.28 -4.74
CA GLY A 188 -7.80 3.69 -4.73
C GLY A 188 -6.60 3.98 -3.81
N VAL A 189 -6.01 5.17 -4.04
CA VAL A 189 -4.88 5.68 -3.27
C VAL A 189 -5.20 5.77 -1.77
N LEU A 190 -6.35 6.34 -1.44
CA LEU A 190 -6.77 6.61 -0.07
C LEU A 190 -6.92 5.32 0.75
N LEU A 191 -7.49 4.27 0.18
CA LEU A 191 -7.74 3.03 0.91
C LEU A 191 -6.47 2.21 1.07
N ILE A 192 -5.62 2.08 0.03
CA ILE A 192 -4.39 1.29 0.14
C ILE A 192 -3.40 1.89 1.16
N THR A 193 -3.25 3.22 1.20
CA THR A 193 -2.40 3.87 2.21
C THR A 193 -2.93 3.66 3.62
N SER A 194 -4.24 3.77 3.81
CA SER A 194 -4.89 3.53 5.09
C SER A 194 -4.73 2.08 5.57
N LEU A 195 -4.89 1.10 4.67
CA LEU A 195 -4.70 -0.32 4.97
C LEU A 195 -3.23 -0.67 5.30
N LEU A 196 -2.26 0.01 4.73
CA LEU A 196 -0.84 -0.18 5.04
C LEU A 196 -0.44 0.41 6.41
N ILE A 197 -1.19 1.37 6.95
CA ILE A 197 -0.79 2.12 8.14
C ILE A 197 -1.67 1.79 9.34
N ILE A 198 -3.00 1.86 9.20
CA ILE A 198 -3.91 1.82 10.35
C ILE A 198 -4.02 0.43 10.97
N PRO A 199 -4.25 -0.67 10.22
CA PRO A 199 -4.36 -2.00 10.81
C PRO A 199 -3.09 -2.45 11.58
N PRO A 200 -1.87 -2.28 11.03
CA PRO A 200 -0.67 -2.62 11.79
C PRO A 200 -0.44 -1.68 12.99
N ALA A 201 -0.86 -0.42 12.93
CA ALA A 201 -0.81 0.48 14.09
C ALA A 201 -1.73 -0.01 15.22
N ILE A 202 -2.94 -0.48 14.90
CA ILE A 202 -3.85 -1.13 15.84
C ILE A 202 -3.23 -2.40 16.40
N ALA A 203 -2.75 -3.28 15.51
CA ALA A 203 -2.16 -4.55 15.89
C ALA A 203 -0.95 -4.39 16.83
N ARG A 204 -0.16 -3.34 16.64
CA ARG A 204 1.01 -3.04 17.48
C ARG A 204 0.67 -2.85 18.96
N VAL A 205 -0.52 -2.33 19.27
CA VAL A 205 -0.95 -2.07 20.66
C VAL A 205 -1.10 -3.36 21.47
N TYR A 206 -1.54 -4.45 20.82
CA TYR A 206 -1.89 -5.71 21.51
C TYR A 206 -0.96 -6.86 21.22
N SER A 207 -0.06 -6.71 20.24
CA SER A 207 0.80 -7.82 19.80
C SER A 207 2.07 -7.94 20.62
N ARG A 208 2.41 -9.16 21.02
CA ARG A 208 3.62 -9.50 21.81
C ARG A 208 4.78 -10.02 20.96
N SER A 209 4.53 -10.34 19.68
CA SER A 209 5.55 -10.83 18.76
C SER A 209 5.33 -10.29 17.34
N PRO A 210 6.39 -10.25 16.51
CA PRO A 210 6.26 -9.80 15.13
C PRO A 210 5.22 -10.59 14.33
N LEU A 211 5.16 -11.92 14.50
CA LEU A 211 4.19 -12.77 13.81
C LEU A 211 2.76 -12.51 14.27
N SER A 212 2.55 -12.35 15.60
CA SER A 212 1.21 -12.01 16.11
C SER A 212 0.74 -10.65 15.60
N MET A 213 1.65 -9.69 15.42
CA MET A 213 1.31 -8.38 14.87
C MET A 213 0.86 -8.48 13.40
N ILE A 214 1.55 -9.26 12.57
CA ILE A 214 1.13 -9.48 11.18
C ILE A 214 -0.25 -10.13 11.13
N PHE A 215 -0.45 -11.21 11.88
CA PHE A 215 -1.74 -11.89 11.90
C PHE A 215 -2.87 -10.98 12.37
N SER A 216 -2.68 -10.25 13.47
CA SER A 216 -3.66 -9.30 13.98
C SER A 216 -3.93 -8.16 12.99
N SER A 217 -2.89 -7.66 12.31
CA SER A 217 -3.03 -6.63 11.28
C SER A 217 -3.88 -7.11 10.10
N ILE A 218 -3.64 -8.33 9.61
CA ILE A 218 -4.45 -8.92 8.54
C ILE A 218 -5.91 -9.08 9.00
N VAL A 219 -6.14 -9.59 10.20
CA VAL A 219 -7.50 -9.75 10.74
C VAL A 219 -8.22 -8.40 10.83
N VAL A 220 -7.57 -7.37 11.37
CA VAL A 220 -8.14 -6.02 11.45
C VAL A 220 -8.45 -5.48 10.05
N SER A 221 -7.53 -5.64 9.08
CA SER A 221 -7.76 -5.23 7.69
C SER A 221 -8.99 -5.91 7.10
N VAL A 222 -9.07 -7.24 7.21
CA VAL A 222 -10.18 -8.04 6.68
C VAL A 222 -11.51 -7.64 7.30
N VAL A 223 -11.57 -7.53 8.63
CA VAL A 223 -12.81 -7.16 9.34
C VAL A 223 -13.25 -5.74 8.95
N SER A 224 -12.30 -4.80 8.84
CA SER A 224 -12.62 -3.42 8.44
C SER A 224 -13.13 -3.34 7.01
N VAL A 225 -12.58 -4.13 6.10
CA VAL A 225 -13.05 -4.22 4.72
C VAL A 225 -14.45 -4.80 4.66
N LEU A 226 -14.74 -5.89 5.38
CA LEU A 226 -16.07 -6.49 5.43
C LEU A 226 -17.12 -5.53 5.95
N LEU A 227 -16.85 -4.86 7.08
CA LEU A 227 -17.77 -3.91 7.69
C LEU A 227 -17.91 -2.63 6.85
N GLY A 228 -16.83 -2.12 6.27
CA GLY A 228 -16.86 -0.95 5.42
C GLY A 228 -17.62 -1.20 4.12
N LEU A 229 -17.44 -2.38 3.50
CA LEU A 229 -18.21 -2.77 2.30
C LEU A 229 -19.71 -2.95 2.64
N PHE A 230 -20.03 -3.58 3.75
CA PHE A 230 -21.40 -3.71 4.22
C PHE A 230 -22.05 -2.32 4.44
N SER A 231 -21.33 -1.39 5.10
CA SER A 231 -21.79 -0.03 5.31
C SER A 231 -21.97 0.73 4.00
N SER A 232 -21.05 0.57 3.05
CA SER A 232 -21.13 1.18 1.72
C SER A 232 -22.39 0.76 0.97
N ILE A 233 -22.72 -0.53 0.96
CA ILE A 233 -23.91 -1.06 0.30
C ILE A 233 -25.19 -0.60 1.01
N HIS A 234 -25.19 -0.56 2.34
CA HIS A 234 -26.39 -0.23 3.12
C HIS A 234 -26.73 1.25 3.09
N PHE A 235 -25.73 2.13 3.10
CA PHE A 235 -25.89 3.59 3.14
C PHE A 235 -25.69 4.27 1.79
N ASP A 236 -25.41 3.52 0.73
CA ASP A 236 -25.12 4.03 -0.63
C ASP A 236 -24.01 5.10 -0.64
N ILE A 237 -22.89 4.79 0.04
CA ILE A 237 -21.72 5.65 0.16
C ILE A 237 -20.47 5.03 -0.50
N ALA A 238 -19.49 5.88 -0.83
CA ALA A 238 -18.24 5.42 -1.44
C ALA A 238 -17.50 4.40 -0.56
N THR A 239 -17.14 3.25 -1.13
CA THR A 239 -16.60 2.08 -0.40
C THR A 239 -15.25 2.38 0.26
N GLY A 240 -14.33 3.04 -0.45
CA GLY A 240 -13.01 3.41 0.09
C GLY A 240 -13.13 4.20 1.40
N PRO A 241 -13.78 5.38 1.40
CA PRO A 241 -14.03 6.16 2.61
C PRO A 241 -14.75 5.40 3.72
N ALA A 242 -15.74 4.54 3.40
CA ALA A 242 -16.45 3.75 4.40
C ALA A 242 -15.51 2.79 5.16
N ILE A 243 -14.60 2.13 4.43
CA ILE A 243 -13.59 1.26 5.04
C ILE A 243 -12.60 2.06 5.90
N VAL A 244 -12.15 3.23 5.42
CA VAL A 244 -11.22 4.09 6.18
C VAL A 244 -11.85 4.61 7.46
N ILE A 245 -13.12 4.99 7.44
CA ILE A 245 -13.88 5.38 8.65
C ILE A 245 -13.94 4.21 9.64
N THR A 246 -14.24 3.00 9.17
CA THR A 246 -14.26 1.79 10.01
C THR A 246 -12.91 1.53 10.66
N LEU A 247 -11.81 1.67 9.90
CA LEU A 247 -10.44 1.58 10.42
C LEU A 247 -10.17 2.64 11.48
N GLY A 248 -10.60 3.88 11.24
CA GLY A 248 -10.47 4.98 12.19
C GLY A 248 -11.20 4.69 13.51
N ILE A 249 -12.43 4.19 13.44
CA ILE A 249 -13.20 3.78 14.62
C ILE A 249 -12.46 2.70 15.41
N PHE A 250 -11.96 1.67 14.74
CA PHE A 250 -11.18 0.60 15.38
C PHE A 250 -9.89 1.13 16.02
N PHE A 251 -9.21 2.07 15.35
CA PHE A 251 -8.02 2.71 15.91
C PHE A 251 -8.33 3.45 17.21
N PHE A 252 -9.37 4.27 17.23
CA PHE A 252 -9.76 5.00 18.46
C PHE A 252 -10.21 4.05 19.58
N ILE A 253 -10.98 3.01 19.26
CA ILE A 253 -11.37 1.98 20.24
C ILE A 253 -10.12 1.30 20.82
N ALA A 254 -9.16 0.95 19.96
CA ALA A 254 -7.93 0.33 20.40
C ALA A 254 -7.09 1.21 21.33
N GLN A 255 -7.12 2.54 21.17
CA GLN A 255 -6.42 3.47 22.06
C GLN A 255 -7.13 3.67 23.41
N LEU A 256 -8.45 3.52 23.45
CA LEU A 256 -9.23 3.67 24.67
C LEU A 256 -9.20 2.43 25.56
N LEU A 257 -8.95 1.26 25.00
CA LEU A 257 -8.85 0.03 25.78
C LEU A 257 -7.51 -0.04 26.52
N PRO A 258 -7.52 -0.42 27.80
CA PRO A 258 -6.30 -0.50 28.60
C PRO A 258 -5.32 -1.50 27.99
N ASN A 259 -4.10 -1.01 27.72
CA ASN A 259 -3.00 -1.84 27.24
C ASN A 259 -2.62 -2.85 28.36
N LYS A 260 -2.84 -4.12 28.14
CA LYS A 260 -2.31 -5.15 29.02
C LYS A 260 -0.82 -5.34 28.68
N SER A 261 0.00 -4.37 29.16
CA SER A 261 1.45 -4.49 29.19
C SER A 261 1.90 -5.69 30.04
#